data_9086c2d1212e01ce5fde7cf0100e4155
#
_entry.id   9086c2d1212e01ce5fde7cf0100e4155
#
_cell.length_a   1.000
_cell.length_b   1.000
_cell.length_c   1.000
_cell.angle_alpha   90.00
_cell.angle_beta   90.00
_cell.angle_gamma   90.00
#
_symmetry.space_group_name_H-M   'P 1'
#
loop_
_entity.id
_entity.type
_entity.pdbx_description
1 polymer ?
#
loop_
_entity_poly.entity_id
_entity_poly.type
_entity_poly.pdbx_seq_one_letter_code
_entity_poly.pdbx_strand_id
1 'polypeptide(L)'
;MKLHLCVLLVPALLAAGCGPLDETPEPVPELVIDELTGQVLQEATTKYDMHRLLEDSDVTGGTGITPAQVQAFLQQQGSYLAGYTDPAYGKTAATLIVERSRASNISPLYMLARIQGESSLIQSGTSTNLSKATGCGCPDGSGCDAQYVGFGKQVECAAKKMRGYLTDLEAGRATISGWKTGVTKSTSDPCSVKPVNHATAALYTYTPWVGAYAIQCGRTTVGGSSLMASIYNRYKTAYPWTLDSAQGCYSGTVDATVPEGSCVQSSSDALWRQCSQGVFIGGTTAKPSNCNVSFPYCVSTRLGRGVPVRTCVQVSSTLWQQCGAEGVWRDAPGAGSTGVGPMGTCYAAYAL
;
A
#
# COMPACT_ATOMS: atom_id res chain seq x y z
N MET A 1 -10.90 2.89 -79.75
CA MET A 1 -9.99 3.93 -80.28
C MET A 1 -8.86 4.14 -79.29
N LYS A 2 -7.66 3.71 -79.68
CA LYS A 2 -6.34 4.31 -79.47
C LYS A 2 -5.92 4.56 -77.98
N LEU A 3 -4.75 4.31 -77.49
CA LEU A 3 -3.48 3.87 -78.04
C LEU A 3 -2.54 3.46 -76.89
N HIS A 4 -1.72 2.52 -77.14
CA HIS A 4 -0.52 2.07 -76.48
C HIS A 4 0.39 3.16 -75.89
N LEU A 5 1.08 2.85 -74.81
CA LEU A 5 2.55 2.92 -74.83
C LEU A 5 3.17 2.06 -73.72
N CYS A 6 3.98 1.11 -74.16
CA CYS A 6 5.05 0.44 -73.38
C CYS A 6 6.24 1.38 -73.23
N VAL A 7 6.94 1.33 -72.07
CA VAL A 7 8.40 1.54 -72.03
C VAL A 7 8.97 0.82 -70.78
N LEU A 8 9.63 -0.27 -70.97
CA LEU A 8 10.98 -0.74 -70.63
C LEU A 8 11.59 -0.45 -69.22
N LEU A 9 11.75 -1.54 -68.50
CA LEU A 9 12.93 -2.10 -67.82
C LEU A 9 14.09 -1.16 -67.43
N VAL A 10 14.40 -1.13 -66.10
CA VAL A 10 15.77 -1.29 -65.59
C VAL A 10 15.71 -2.00 -64.23
N PRO A 11 16.49 -3.06 -63.96
CA PRO A 11 16.60 -3.69 -62.65
C PRO A 11 17.65 -2.97 -61.81
N ALA A 12 17.28 -2.42 -60.65
CA ALA A 12 18.23 -2.01 -59.64
C ALA A 12 18.10 -2.95 -58.43
N LEU A 13 19.10 -3.78 -58.26
CA LEU A 13 19.36 -4.49 -57.00
C LEU A 13 19.51 -3.44 -55.91
N LEU A 14 18.66 -3.49 -54.91
CA LEU A 14 18.91 -2.87 -53.61
C LEU A 14 18.71 -3.92 -52.52
N ALA A 15 19.78 -4.05 -51.75
CA ALA A 15 19.89 -4.94 -50.62
C ALA A 15 18.74 -4.70 -49.61
N ALA A 16 17.99 -5.78 -49.27
CA ALA A 16 17.08 -5.79 -48.17
C ALA A 16 17.88 -5.76 -46.86
N GLY A 17 18.03 -4.58 -46.27
CA GLY A 17 18.41 -4.45 -44.88
C GLY A 17 17.20 -4.82 -43.99
N CYS A 18 17.25 -5.98 -43.35
CA CYS A 18 16.39 -6.27 -42.21
C CYS A 18 16.83 -5.40 -41.03
N GLY A 19 16.29 -4.19 -40.94
CA GLY A 19 16.32 -3.43 -39.69
C GLY A 19 15.26 -4.02 -38.72
N PRO A 20 15.52 -4.05 -37.41
CA PRO A 20 14.48 -4.40 -36.46
C PRO A 20 13.34 -3.37 -36.57
N LEU A 21 12.12 -3.85 -36.80
CA LEU A 21 10.93 -3.04 -36.67
C LEU A 21 10.85 -2.61 -35.20
N ASP A 22 11.20 -1.36 -34.95
CA ASP A 22 10.93 -0.69 -33.67
C ASP A 22 9.42 -0.37 -33.66
N GLU A 23 8.62 -1.42 -33.45
CA GLU A 23 7.20 -1.26 -33.16
C GLU A 23 7.09 -0.66 -31.77
N THR A 24 7.13 0.67 -31.68
CA THR A 24 6.58 1.36 -30.52
C THR A 24 5.13 0.93 -30.42
N PRO A 25 4.73 0.23 -29.34
CA PRO A 25 3.36 -0.20 -29.20
C PRO A 25 2.45 1.04 -29.23
N GLU A 26 1.42 1.01 -30.08
CA GLU A 26 0.42 2.09 -30.11
C GLU A 26 -0.16 2.35 -28.72
N PRO A 27 -0.37 3.60 -28.32
CA PRO A 27 -0.98 3.92 -27.04
C PRO A 27 -2.36 3.29 -26.96
N VAL A 28 -2.55 2.41 -25.96
CA VAL A 28 -3.87 1.87 -25.65
C VAL A 28 -4.72 3.03 -25.12
N PRO A 29 -5.95 3.26 -25.65
CA PRO A 29 -6.79 4.34 -25.17
C PRO A 29 -7.10 4.18 -23.67
N GLU A 30 -7.00 5.26 -22.92
CA GLU A 30 -7.40 5.31 -21.53
C GLU A 30 -8.94 5.28 -21.45
N LEU A 31 -9.46 4.35 -20.67
CA LEU A 31 -10.88 4.24 -20.41
C LEU A 31 -11.25 5.11 -19.21
N VAL A 32 -12.13 6.08 -19.41
CA VAL A 32 -12.74 6.82 -18.30
C VAL A 32 -13.93 6.01 -17.78
N ILE A 33 -13.87 5.64 -16.50
CA ILE A 33 -14.84 4.77 -15.85
C ILE A 33 -15.68 5.61 -14.89
N ASP A 34 -17.00 5.49 -14.98
CA ASP A 34 -17.91 6.01 -13.97
C ASP A 34 -17.75 5.21 -12.67
N GLU A 35 -17.35 5.86 -11.59
CA GLU A 35 -17.03 5.21 -10.32
C GLU A 35 -18.25 4.64 -9.59
N LEU A 36 -19.42 5.17 -9.84
CA LEU A 36 -20.65 4.69 -9.19
C LEU A 36 -21.21 3.47 -9.91
N THR A 37 -21.09 3.44 -11.22
CA THR A 37 -21.65 2.37 -12.06
C THR A 37 -20.61 1.42 -12.60
N GLY A 38 -19.33 1.81 -12.59
CA GLY A 38 -18.23 1.09 -13.24
C GLY A 38 -18.32 1.07 -14.75
N GLN A 39 -19.16 1.94 -15.36
CA GLN A 39 -19.35 2.00 -16.81
C GLN A 39 -18.22 2.78 -17.48
N VAL A 40 -17.86 2.36 -18.68
CA VAL A 40 -16.93 3.09 -19.53
C VAL A 40 -17.64 4.31 -20.09
N LEU A 41 -17.16 5.51 -19.72
CA LEU A 41 -17.74 6.78 -20.18
C LEU A 41 -17.05 7.33 -21.43
N GLN A 42 -15.75 7.09 -21.57
CA GLN A 42 -14.93 7.61 -22.67
C GLN A 42 -13.64 6.85 -22.84
N GLU A 43 -13.18 6.68 -24.07
CA GLU A 43 -11.81 6.28 -24.36
C GLU A 43 -10.89 7.49 -24.18
N ALA A 44 -9.95 7.42 -23.25
CA ALA A 44 -8.92 8.43 -23.07
C ALA A 44 -7.55 7.88 -23.55
N THR A 45 -6.66 8.79 -23.89
CA THR A 45 -5.42 8.49 -24.66
C THR A 45 -4.27 7.95 -23.81
N THR A 46 -4.43 7.63 -22.53
CA THR A 46 -3.35 7.10 -21.69
C THR A 46 -3.45 5.60 -21.50
N LYS A 47 -2.30 4.96 -21.60
CA LYS A 47 -2.11 3.51 -21.51
C LYS A 47 -2.57 2.96 -20.17
N TYR A 48 -3.60 2.15 -20.17
CA TYR A 48 -3.93 1.30 -19.05
C TYR A 48 -3.51 -0.14 -19.35
N ASP A 49 -2.69 -0.71 -18.50
CA ASP A 49 -2.18 -2.07 -18.65
C ASP A 49 -2.76 -2.97 -17.56
N MET A 50 -3.61 -3.94 -17.91
CA MET A 50 -4.16 -4.90 -16.94
C MET A 50 -3.07 -5.75 -16.29
N HIS A 51 -1.87 -5.80 -16.85
CA HIS A 51 -0.71 -6.49 -16.28
C HIS A 51 0.05 -5.62 -15.27
N ARG A 52 -0.21 -4.27 -15.28
CA ARG A 52 0.42 -3.27 -14.41
C ARG A 52 -0.62 -2.22 -13.98
N LEU A 53 -1.47 -2.58 -13.03
CA LEU A 53 -2.56 -1.70 -12.56
C LEU A 53 -2.06 -0.54 -11.68
N LEU A 54 -1.19 -0.83 -10.73
CA LEU A 54 -0.53 0.13 -9.83
C LEU A 54 0.92 -0.27 -9.64
N GLU A 55 1.76 0.69 -9.27
CA GLU A 55 3.13 0.40 -8.86
C GLU A 55 3.20 -0.08 -7.40
N ASP A 56 4.25 -0.81 -7.05
CA ASP A 56 4.45 -1.27 -5.67
C ASP A 56 4.51 -0.09 -4.68
N SER A 57 5.11 1.04 -5.11
CA SER A 57 5.15 2.27 -4.34
C SER A 57 3.79 2.97 -4.20
N ASP A 58 2.84 2.73 -5.09
CA ASP A 58 1.48 3.27 -4.97
C ASP A 58 0.72 2.59 -3.82
N VAL A 59 0.97 1.31 -3.60
CA VAL A 59 0.31 0.54 -2.54
C VAL A 59 1.04 0.66 -1.20
N THR A 60 2.38 0.78 -1.20
CA THR A 60 3.20 0.85 0.02
C THR A 60 3.75 2.24 0.33
N GLY A 61 3.68 3.17 -0.60
CA GLY A 61 4.17 4.55 -0.47
C GLY A 61 3.21 5.48 0.27
N GLY A 62 3.48 6.79 0.14
CA GLY A 62 2.60 7.83 0.70
C GLY A 62 2.63 7.91 2.23
N THR A 63 3.72 7.48 2.85
CA THR A 63 3.90 7.55 4.31
C THR A 63 3.91 8.98 4.84
N GLY A 64 4.17 9.98 4.00
CA GLY A 64 4.07 11.41 4.31
C GLY A 64 2.64 11.95 4.44
N ILE A 65 1.63 11.23 3.90
CA ILE A 65 0.22 11.68 3.97
C ILE A 65 -0.25 11.73 5.42
N THR A 66 -0.67 12.90 5.88
CA THR A 66 -1.07 13.16 7.26
C THR A 66 -2.58 13.01 7.48
N PRO A 67 -3.05 12.79 8.72
CA PRO A 67 -4.47 12.82 9.03
C PRO A 67 -5.15 14.14 8.64
N ALA A 68 -4.44 15.27 8.73
CA ALA A 68 -4.96 16.57 8.32
C ALA A 68 -5.22 16.65 6.80
N GLN A 69 -4.32 16.10 5.99
CA GLN A 69 -4.51 16.02 4.54
C GLN A 69 -5.67 15.10 4.16
N VAL A 70 -5.76 13.92 4.80
CA VAL A 70 -6.92 13.02 4.58
C VAL A 70 -8.21 13.70 5.01
N GLN A 71 -8.22 14.41 6.13
CA GLN A 71 -9.39 15.17 6.61
C GLN A 71 -9.83 16.23 5.60
N ALA A 72 -8.88 17.02 5.08
CA ALA A 72 -9.17 18.05 4.08
C ALA A 72 -9.69 17.45 2.76
N PHE A 73 -9.10 16.32 2.34
CA PHE A 73 -9.58 15.59 1.17
C PHE A 73 -11.01 15.07 1.35
N LEU A 74 -11.33 14.45 2.48
CA LEU A 74 -12.69 13.98 2.80
C LEU A 74 -13.71 15.14 2.79
N GLN A 75 -13.32 16.30 3.32
CA GLN A 75 -14.15 17.52 3.27
C GLN A 75 -14.37 18.00 1.84
N GLN A 76 -13.32 18.02 1.02
CA GLN A 76 -13.40 18.37 -0.40
C GLN A 76 -14.33 17.43 -1.18
N GLN A 77 -14.32 16.14 -0.85
CA GLN A 77 -15.20 15.14 -1.49
C GLN A 77 -16.65 15.17 -0.97
N GLY A 78 -16.98 15.99 0.02
CA GLY A 78 -18.29 15.98 0.66
C GLY A 78 -18.60 14.68 1.42
N SER A 79 -17.57 13.98 1.86
CA SER A 79 -17.68 12.68 2.49
C SER A 79 -18.34 12.75 3.87
N TYR A 80 -19.25 11.80 4.15
CA TYR A 80 -19.75 11.56 5.52
C TYR A 80 -18.60 11.34 6.51
N LEU A 81 -17.53 10.69 6.06
CA LEU A 81 -16.37 10.39 6.88
C LEU A 81 -15.64 11.64 7.41
N ALA A 82 -15.83 12.81 6.77
CA ALA A 82 -15.24 14.06 7.24
C ALA A 82 -15.72 14.49 8.63
N GLY A 83 -16.98 14.14 8.98
CA GLY A 83 -17.56 14.40 10.31
C GLY A 83 -17.57 13.18 11.23
N TYR A 84 -17.10 12.02 10.77
CA TYR A 84 -17.23 10.77 11.52
C TYR A 84 -16.10 10.54 12.52
N THR A 85 -16.48 10.20 13.74
CA THR A 85 -15.59 9.67 14.78
C THR A 85 -16.01 8.24 15.11
N ASP A 86 -15.07 7.30 14.98
CA ASP A 86 -15.33 5.89 15.26
C ASP A 86 -15.51 5.66 16.78
N PRO A 87 -16.66 5.15 17.23
CA PRO A 87 -16.93 5.01 18.66
C PRO A 87 -16.06 3.93 19.33
N ALA A 88 -15.55 2.94 18.58
CA ALA A 88 -14.71 1.90 19.14
C ALA A 88 -13.28 2.38 19.44
N TYR A 89 -12.81 3.42 18.72
CA TYR A 89 -11.45 3.93 18.85
C TYR A 89 -11.40 5.37 19.40
N GLY A 90 -12.51 6.10 19.41
CA GLY A 90 -12.55 7.53 19.77
C GLY A 90 -11.74 8.41 18.82
N LYS A 91 -11.54 7.99 17.58
CA LYS A 91 -10.68 8.67 16.57
C LYS A 91 -11.47 9.01 15.32
N THR A 92 -11.08 10.10 14.65
CA THR A 92 -11.68 10.47 13.36
C THR A 92 -11.38 9.43 12.28
N ALA A 93 -12.22 9.35 11.25
CA ALA A 93 -11.98 8.48 10.10
C ALA A 93 -10.62 8.77 9.45
N ALA A 94 -10.27 10.04 9.28
CA ALA A 94 -8.99 10.45 8.71
C ALA A 94 -7.79 9.91 9.52
N THR A 95 -7.86 10.00 10.85
CA THR A 95 -6.81 9.46 11.73
C THR A 95 -6.70 7.94 11.58
N LEU A 96 -7.83 7.23 11.58
CA LEU A 96 -7.83 5.76 11.46
C LEU A 96 -7.33 5.29 10.11
N ILE A 97 -7.71 5.96 9.01
CA ILE A 97 -7.20 5.63 7.67
C ILE A 97 -5.68 5.71 7.67
N VAL A 98 -5.10 6.79 8.18
CA VAL A 98 -3.64 6.97 8.18
C VAL A 98 -2.95 5.98 9.12
N GLU A 99 -3.38 5.90 10.38
CA GLU A 99 -2.72 5.05 11.38
C GLU A 99 -2.77 3.56 11.01
N ARG A 100 -3.95 3.04 10.58
CA ARG A 100 -4.11 1.63 10.27
C ARG A 100 -3.41 1.23 8.98
N SER A 101 -3.40 2.11 7.99
CA SER A 101 -2.64 1.88 6.76
C SER A 101 -1.15 1.83 7.05
N ARG A 102 -0.62 2.83 7.75
CA ARG A 102 0.81 2.89 8.12
C ARG A 102 1.25 1.73 8.98
N ALA A 103 0.46 1.32 9.97
CA ALA A 103 0.76 0.16 10.82
C ALA A 103 0.97 -1.13 10.03
N SER A 104 0.42 -1.21 8.82
CA SER A 104 0.58 -2.33 7.89
C SER A 104 1.53 -2.01 6.72
N ASN A 105 2.23 -0.88 6.74
CA ASN A 105 3.03 -0.37 5.60
C ASN A 105 2.22 -0.37 4.29
N ILE A 106 1.01 0.18 4.35
CA ILE A 106 0.11 0.40 3.21
C ILE A 106 -0.12 1.91 3.05
N SER A 107 -0.23 2.37 1.82
CA SER A 107 -0.51 3.75 1.49
C SER A 107 -1.89 4.20 2.00
N PRO A 108 -1.99 5.31 2.74
CA PRO A 108 -3.30 5.90 3.07
C PRO A 108 -4.11 6.28 1.83
N LEU A 109 -3.45 6.71 0.75
CA LEU A 109 -4.11 7.03 -0.51
C LEU A 109 -4.70 5.78 -1.17
N TYR A 110 -3.95 4.67 -1.18
CA TYR A 110 -4.47 3.38 -1.60
C TYR A 110 -5.69 2.98 -0.77
N MET A 111 -5.66 3.19 0.55
CA MET A 111 -6.79 2.86 1.41
C MET A 111 -8.02 3.73 1.13
N LEU A 112 -7.85 5.02 0.85
CA LEU A 112 -8.94 5.89 0.40
C LEU A 112 -9.60 5.36 -0.87
N ALA A 113 -8.79 4.97 -1.86
CA ALA A 113 -9.30 4.39 -3.09
C ALA A 113 -10.02 3.04 -2.83
N ARG A 114 -9.51 2.22 -1.92
CA ARG A 114 -10.14 0.95 -1.52
C ARG A 114 -11.51 1.18 -0.87
N ILE A 115 -11.62 2.12 0.06
CA ILE A 115 -12.90 2.48 0.69
C ILE A 115 -13.90 2.97 -0.37
N GLN A 116 -13.45 3.79 -1.32
CA GLN A 116 -14.32 4.26 -2.40
C GLN A 116 -14.81 3.11 -3.28
N GLY A 117 -13.90 2.26 -3.73
CA GLY A 117 -14.24 1.15 -4.64
C GLY A 117 -15.19 0.12 -4.02
N GLU A 118 -15.10 -0.11 -2.70
CA GLU A 118 -15.89 -1.14 -2.01
C GLU A 118 -17.24 -0.61 -1.48
N SER A 119 -17.31 0.65 -1.10
CA SER A 119 -18.48 1.17 -0.37
C SER A 119 -18.95 2.55 -0.81
N SER A 120 -18.23 3.21 -1.69
CA SER A 120 -18.46 4.60 -2.15
C SER A 120 -18.44 5.66 -1.04
N LEU A 121 -17.95 5.33 0.17
CA LEU A 121 -18.02 6.20 1.35
C LEU A 121 -17.19 7.49 1.23
N ILE A 122 -16.17 7.52 0.37
CA ILE A 122 -15.36 8.73 0.20
C ILE A 122 -16.15 9.86 -0.48
N GLN A 123 -17.04 9.52 -1.40
CA GLN A 123 -17.87 10.48 -2.14
C GLN A 123 -19.34 10.45 -1.71
N SER A 124 -19.66 9.71 -0.65
CA SER A 124 -21.01 9.62 -0.11
C SER A 124 -21.19 10.55 1.08
N GLY A 125 -22.23 11.37 1.06
CA GLY A 125 -22.69 12.17 2.22
C GLY A 125 -23.45 11.36 3.27
N THR A 126 -23.54 10.02 3.16
CA THR A 126 -24.32 9.17 4.06
C THR A 126 -23.46 8.11 4.73
N SER A 127 -23.94 7.56 5.85
CA SER A 127 -23.30 6.48 6.61
C SER A 127 -23.56 5.07 6.04
N THR A 128 -24.18 4.97 4.88
CA THR A 128 -24.47 3.67 4.25
C THR A 128 -23.17 2.88 4.07
N ASN A 129 -23.17 1.62 4.41
CA ASN A 129 -22.02 0.72 4.37
C ASN A 129 -20.85 1.03 5.33
N LEU A 130 -20.99 1.95 6.27
CA LEU A 130 -19.92 2.31 7.23
C LEU A 130 -19.34 1.09 7.97
N SER A 131 -20.20 0.16 8.38
CA SER A 131 -19.80 -1.05 9.10
C SER A 131 -19.04 -2.07 8.27
N LYS A 132 -19.07 -1.95 6.94
CA LYS A 132 -18.41 -2.81 5.97
C LYS A 132 -17.62 -2.00 4.92
N ALA A 133 -16.99 -0.93 5.36
CA ALA A 133 -16.37 0.10 4.52
C ALA A 133 -15.39 -0.41 3.45
N THR A 134 -14.74 -1.54 3.69
CA THR A 134 -13.79 -2.17 2.75
C THR A 134 -14.22 -3.58 2.32
N GLY A 135 -15.38 -4.06 2.76
CA GLY A 135 -15.83 -5.42 2.51
C GLY A 135 -14.99 -6.51 3.20
N CYS A 136 -14.00 -6.14 4.00
CA CYS A 136 -13.07 -7.09 4.60
C CYS A 136 -13.77 -7.98 5.64
N GLY A 137 -13.73 -9.30 5.44
CA GLY A 137 -14.43 -10.26 6.29
C GLY A 137 -15.94 -10.23 6.15
N CYS A 138 -16.46 -9.73 5.03
CA CYS A 138 -17.89 -9.65 4.72
C CYS A 138 -18.17 -10.45 3.42
N PRO A 139 -18.16 -11.78 3.46
CA PRO A 139 -18.41 -12.58 2.27
C PRO A 139 -19.86 -12.41 1.79
N ASP A 140 -20.04 -12.48 0.46
CA ASP A 140 -21.34 -12.35 -0.19
C ASP A 140 -22.34 -13.36 0.38
N GLY A 141 -23.54 -12.88 0.72
CA GLY A 141 -24.66 -13.72 1.18
C GLY A 141 -24.62 -14.15 2.64
N SER A 142 -23.58 -13.85 3.41
CA SER A 142 -23.44 -14.36 4.81
C SER A 142 -23.14 -13.29 5.85
N GLY A 143 -23.33 -12.03 5.59
CA GLY A 143 -23.02 -10.96 6.56
C GLY A 143 -21.54 -10.89 6.94
N CYS A 144 -21.17 -9.86 7.70
CA CYS A 144 -19.77 -9.66 8.11
C CYS A 144 -19.45 -10.46 9.38
N ASP A 145 -18.24 -11.00 9.47
CA ASP A 145 -17.68 -11.50 10.71
C ASP A 145 -17.64 -10.36 11.75
N ALA A 146 -18.25 -10.60 12.93
CA ALA A 146 -18.41 -9.61 13.99
C ALA A 146 -17.09 -8.95 14.43
N GLN A 147 -15.97 -9.66 14.33
CA GLN A 147 -14.64 -9.10 14.65
C GLN A 147 -14.22 -7.96 13.72
N TYR A 148 -14.75 -7.90 12.47
CA TYR A 148 -14.42 -6.89 11.47
C TYR A 148 -15.52 -5.83 11.27
N VAL A 149 -16.63 -5.92 11.96
CA VAL A 149 -17.71 -4.92 11.88
C VAL A 149 -17.27 -3.59 12.49
N GLY A 150 -17.42 -2.51 11.76
CA GLY A 150 -17.07 -1.14 12.15
C GLY A 150 -15.94 -0.53 11.32
N PHE A 151 -15.97 0.78 11.15
CA PHE A 151 -15.10 1.48 10.18
C PHE A 151 -13.61 1.23 10.45
N GLY A 152 -13.13 1.50 11.66
CA GLY A 152 -11.72 1.34 11.99
C GLY A 152 -11.23 -0.12 11.88
N LYS A 153 -12.10 -1.08 12.21
CA LYS A 153 -11.80 -2.51 12.07
C LYS A 153 -11.74 -2.93 10.60
N GLN A 154 -12.61 -2.37 9.75
CA GLN A 154 -12.60 -2.60 8.31
C GLN A 154 -11.31 -2.11 7.67
N VAL A 155 -10.88 -0.88 8.00
CA VAL A 155 -9.63 -0.30 7.50
C VAL A 155 -8.42 -1.15 7.95
N GLU A 156 -8.38 -1.53 9.22
CA GLU A 156 -7.31 -2.38 9.77
C GLU A 156 -7.26 -3.75 9.07
N CYS A 157 -8.40 -4.39 8.89
CA CYS A 157 -8.51 -5.69 8.23
C CYS A 157 -8.01 -5.63 6.79
N ALA A 158 -8.45 -4.63 6.02
CA ALA A 158 -8.04 -4.49 4.62
C ALA A 158 -6.53 -4.20 4.49
N ALA A 159 -5.98 -3.34 5.35
CA ALA A 159 -4.56 -3.03 5.37
C ALA A 159 -3.70 -4.27 5.70
N LYS A 160 -4.08 -5.04 6.72
CA LYS A 160 -3.40 -6.29 7.10
C LYS A 160 -3.47 -7.35 6.00
N LYS A 161 -4.63 -7.52 5.35
CA LYS A 161 -4.77 -8.48 4.24
C LYS A 161 -3.89 -8.10 3.05
N MET A 162 -3.93 -6.83 2.64
CA MET A 162 -3.08 -6.36 1.55
C MET A 162 -1.60 -6.54 1.88
N ARG A 163 -1.16 -6.20 3.11
CA ARG A 163 0.22 -6.43 3.56
C ARG A 163 0.60 -7.91 3.51
N GLY A 164 -0.30 -8.80 3.93
CA GLY A 164 -0.09 -10.25 3.86
C GLY A 164 0.18 -10.73 2.43
N TYR A 165 -0.61 -10.27 1.46
CA TYR A 165 -0.41 -10.61 0.05
C TYR A 165 0.95 -10.13 -0.48
N LEU A 166 1.30 -8.88 -0.16
CA LEU A 166 2.61 -8.34 -0.56
C LEU A 166 3.75 -9.10 0.08
N THR A 167 3.63 -9.49 1.35
CA THR A 167 4.66 -10.29 2.07
C THR A 167 4.88 -11.66 1.42
N ASP A 168 3.81 -12.33 0.95
CA ASP A 168 3.94 -13.59 0.22
C ASP A 168 4.68 -13.38 -1.11
N LEU A 169 4.30 -12.33 -1.85
CA LEU A 169 4.89 -12.01 -3.15
C LEU A 169 6.36 -11.58 -3.03
N GLU A 170 6.69 -10.76 -2.05
CA GLU A 170 8.06 -10.33 -1.73
C GLU A 170 8.96 -11.52 -1.35
N ALA A 171 8.38 -12.55 -0.73
CA ALA A 171 9.05 -13.81 -0.44
C ALA A 171 9.08 -14.79 -1.64
N GLY A 172 8.65 -14.35 -2.83
CA GLY A 172 8.59 -15.19 -4.02
C GLY A 172 7.51 -16.27 -3.98
N ARG A 173 6.57 -16.22 -3.02
CA ARG A 173 5.43 -17.14 -2.93
C ARG A 173 4.24 -16.62 -3.72
N ALA A 174 3.33 -17.52 -4.09
CA ALA A 174 2.03 -17.13 -4.57
C ALA A 174 1.15 -16.71 -3.38
N THR A 175 0.23 -15.76 -3.62
CA THR A 175 -0.79 -15.38 -2.65
C THR A 175 -1.80 -16.52 -2.42
N ILE A 176 -2.65 -16.37 -1.41
CA ILE A 176 -3.66 -17.38 -1.05
C ILE A 176 -4.58 -17.78 -2.21
N SER A 177 -4.85 -16.86 -3.14
CA SER A 177 -5.63 -17.14 -4.35
C SER A 177 -4.76 -17.56 -5.54
N GLY A 178 -3.47 -17.82 -5.33
CA GLY A 178 -2.54 -18.33 -6.33
C GLY A 178 -2.00 -17.28 -7.32
N TRP A 179 -2.16 -15.98 -7.05
CA TRP A 179 -1.52 -14.92 -7.84
C TRP A 179 -0.04 -14.81 -7.51
N LYS A 180 0.78 -14.60 -8.53
CA LYS A 180 2.22 -14.44 -8.40
C LYS A 180 2.75 -13.50 -9.47
N THR A 181 3.70 -12.65 -9.11
CA THR A 181 4.38 -11.76 -10.06
C THR A 181 5.10 -12.57 -11.14
N GLY A 182 4.94 -12.16 -12.40
CA GLY A 182 5.55 -12.81 -13.56
C GLY A 182 4.90 -14.11 -14.01
N VAL A 183 3.83 -14.58 -13.35
CA VAL A 183 3.12 -15.82 -13.69
C VAL A 183 1.74 -15.50 -14.24
N THR A 184 1.44 -16.02 -15.43
CA THR A 184 0.14 -15.85 -16.08
C THR A 184 -0.96 -16.64 -15.35
N LYS A 185 -2.09 -15.98 -15.10
CA LYS A 185 -3.28 -16.57 -14.50
C LYS A 185 -4.54 -15.95 -15.11
N SER A 186 -5.61 -16.74 -15.23
CA SER A 186 -6.93 -16.24 -15.63
C SER A 186 -7.64 -15.57 -14.48
N THR A 187 -8.28 -14.44 -14.76
CA THR A 187 -9.22 -13.74 -13.86
C THR A 187 -10.60 -14.38 -13.90
N SER A 188 -11.51 -13.96 -13.02
CA SER A 188 -12.90 -14.43 -13.00
C SER A 188 -13.70 -13.98 -14.24
N ASP A 189 -13.33 -12.88 -14.87
CA ASP A 189 -13.85 -12.39 -16.15
C ASP A 189 -13.04 -12.87 -17.36
N PRO A 190 -12.61 -14.08 -17.38
CA PRO A 190 -11.57 -14.88 -18.07
C PRO A 190 -10.59 -14.09 -18.96
N CYS A 191 -9.95 -13.06 -18.38
CA CYS A 191 -8.79 -12.42 -18.98
C CYS A 191 -7.50 -13.14 -18.58
N SER A 192 -6.55 -13.25 -19.50
CA SER A 192 -5.23 -13.81 -19.23
C SER A 192 -4.30 -12.70 -18.73
N VAL A 193 -3.98 -12.69 -17.44
CA VAL A 193 -3.16 -11.64 -16.82
C VAL A 193 -1.84 -12.19 -16.31
N LYS A 194 -0.75 -11.48 -16.62
CA LYS A 194 0.59 -11.73 -16.09
C LYS A 194 1.04 -10.51 -15.29
N PRO A 195 0.80 -10.46 -13.97
CA PRO A 195 1.19 -9.30 -13.16
C PRO A 195 2.69 -9.05 -13.26
N VAL A 196 3.10 -7.81 -13.56
CA VAL A 196 4.51 -7.45 -13.71
C VAL A 196 5.15 -7.00 -12.40
N ASN A 197 4.32 -6.70 -11.37
CA ASN A 197 4.76 -6.29 -10.04
C ASN A 197 3.87 -6.88 -8.94
N HIS A 198 4.27 -6.70 -7.68
CA HIS A 198 3.56 -7.26 -6.53
C HIS A 198 2.22 -6.56 -6.29
N ALA A 199 2.15 -5.24 -6.47
CA ALA A 199 0.92 -4.48 -6.31
C ALA A 199 -0.20 -5.04 -7.18
N THR A 200 0.05 -5.26 -8.48
CA THR A 200 -0.94 -5.80 -9.41
C THR A 200 -1.36 -7.22 -9.03
N ALA A 201 -0.42 -8.10 -8.65
CA ALA A 201 -0.74 -9.46 -8.19
C ALA A 201 -1.59 -9.44 -6.90
N ALA A 202 -1.30 -8.53 -5.97
CA ALA A 202 -2.05 -8.35 -4.74
C ALA A 202 -3.46 -7.79 -4.99
N LEU A 203 -3.61 -6.87 -5.94
CA LEU A 203 -4.93 -6.36 -6.36
C LEU A 203 -5.82 -7.49 -6.88
N TYR A 204 -5.31 -8.33 -7.79
CA TYR A 204 -6.06 -9.49 -8.28
C TYR A 204 -6.28 -10.58 -7.23
N THR A 205 -5.48 -10.61 -6.16
CA THR A 205 -5.75 -11.49 -5.02
C THR A 205 -6.97 -11.02 -4.24
N TYR A 206 -7.14 -9.73 -4.07
CA TYR A 206 -8.28 -9.14 -3.37
C TYR A 206 -9.55 -9.13 -4.24
N THR A 207 -9.42 -8.71 -5.49
CA THR A 207 -10.52 -8.60 -6.46
C THR A 207 -10.12 -9.32 -7.74
N PRO A 208 -10.53 -10.61 -7.94
CA PRO A 208 -9.93 -11.49 -8.94
C PRO A 208 -10.49 -11.29 -10.35
N TRP A 209 -10.90 -10.11 -10.72
CA TRP A 209 -11.37 -9.75 -12.07
C TRP A 209 -10.78 -8.42 -12.54
N VAL A 210 -10.61 -8.28 -13.86
CA VAL A 210 -10.08 -7.06 -14.48
C VAL A 210 -11.09 -5.93 -14.36
N GLY A 211 -12.36 -6.20 -14.68
CA GLY A 211 -13.41 -5.20 -14.68
C GLY A 211 -13.56 -4.48 -16.02
N ALA A 212 -13.67 -3.16 -16.01
CA ALA A 212 -13.95 -2.38 -17.23
C ALA A 212 -12.91 -2.58 -18.35
N TYR A 213 -11.64 -2.83 -18.00
CA TYR A 213 -10.60 -3.14 -19.00
C TYR A 213 -10.65 -4.58 -19.54
N ALA A 214 -11.54 -5.43 -19.03
CA ALA A 214 -11.78 -6.75 -19.61
C ALA A 214 -12.27 -6.69 -21.07
N ILE A 215 -12.71 -5.53 -21.55
CA ILE A 215 -13.02 -5.29 -22.96
C ILE A 215 -11.84 -5.63 -23.87
N GLN A 216 -10.60 -5.48 -23.39
CA GLN A 216 -9.39 -5.86 -24.12
C GLN A 216 -9.27 -7.37 -24.36
N CYS A 217 -9.94 -8.17 -23.55
CA CYS A 217 -10.06 -9.62 -23.76
C CYS A 217 -11.46 -10.05 -24.25
N GLY A 218 -12.20 -9.12 -24.84
CA GLY A 218 -13.52 -9.41 -25.42
C GLY A 218 -14.63 -9.62 -24.39
N ARG A 219 -14.51 -9.02 -23.19
CA ARG A 219 -15.50 -9.13 -22.12
C ARG A 219 -16.08 -7.77 -21.78
N THR A 220 -17.33 -7.76 -21.37
CA THR A 220 -18.03 -6.56 -20.87
C THR A 220 -18.33 -6.77 -19.39
N THR A 221 -17.54 -6.17 -18.53
CA THR A 221 -17.71 -6.21 -17.07
C THR A 221 -17.54 -4.82 -16.50
N VAL A 222 -18.02 -4.61 -15.28
CA VAL A 222 -17.91 -3.33 -14.55
C VAL A 222 -17.14 -3.56 -13.25
N GLY A 223 -16.58 -2.52 -12.66
CA GLY A 223 -15.84 -2.64 -11.38
C GLY A 223 -14.48 -3.30 -11.55
N GLY A 224 -14.15 -4.21 -10.66
CA GLY A 224 -12.91 -4.99 -10.68
C GLY A 224 -11.67 -4.24 -10.24
N SER A 225 -10.52 -4.86 -10.45
CA SER A 225 -9.22 -4.30 -10.05
C SER A 225 -8.84 -3.06 -10.86
N SER A 226 -9.35 -2.92 -12.09
CA SER A 226 -9.15 -1.72 -12.92
C SER A 226 -9.89 -0.50 -12.37
N LEU A 227 -11.10 -0.67 -11.83
CA LEU A 227 -11.81 0.41 -11.14
C LEU A 227 -11.01 0.93 -9.95
N MET A 228 -10.48 0.02 -9.13
CA MET A 228 -9.64 0.36 -7.99
C MET A 228 -8.44 1.22 -8.40
N ALA A 229 -7.75 0.82 -9.47
CA ALA A 229 -6.59 1.54 -9.99
C ALA A 229 -6.98 2.91 -10.58
N SER A 230 -8.13 3.00 -11.25
CA SER A 230 -8.68 4.27 -11.79
C SER A 230 -8.99 5.25 -10.66
N ILE A 231 -9.67 4.81 -9.60
CA ILE A 231 -9.97 5.62 -8.41
C ILE A 231 -8.67 6.12 -7.77
N TYR A 232 -7.68 5.23 -7.59
CA TYR A 232 -6.38 5.60 -7.02
C TYR A 232 -5.71 6.71 -7.83
N ASN A 233 -5.59 6.54 -9.14
CA ASN A 233 -4.94 7.51 -10.02
C ASN A 233 -5.67 8.87 -10.01
N ARG A 234 -6.99 8.87 -10.01
CA ARG A 234 -7.77 10.08 -9.90
C ARG A 234 -7.53 10.78 -8.56
N TYR A 235 -7.55 10.06 -7.44
CA TYR A 235 -7.29 10.65 -6.12
C TYR A 235 -5.86 11.16 -5.99
N LYS A 236 -4.88 10.47 -6.59
CA LYS A 236 -3.48 10.89 -6.61
C LYS A 236 -3.31 12.27 -7.24
N THR A 237 -4.10 12.60 -8.27
CA THR A 237 -4.02 13.87 -8.99
C THR A 237 -4.98 14.94 -8.49
N ALA A 238 -6.09 14.55 -7.85
CA ALA A 238 -7.17 15.46 -7.44
C ALA A 238 -6.83 16.31 -6.20
N TYR A 239 -5.76 16.01 -5.49
CA TYR A 239 -5.37 16.69 -4.25
C TYR A 239 -3.85 16.85 -4.18
N PRO A 240 -3.34 17.98 -3.67
CA PRO A 240 -1.90 18.19 -3.52
C PRO A 240 -1.37 17.38 -2.31
N TRP A 241 -1.31 16.06 -2.48
CA TRP A 241 -0.73 15.18 -1.47
C TRP A 241 0.74 15.51 -1.28
N THR A 242 1.15 15.62 -0.03
CA THR A 242 2.58 15.59 0.27
C THR A 242 3.03 14.13 0.16
N LEU A 243 3.26 13.69 -1.07
CA LEU A 243 3.84 12.37 -1.36
C LEU A 243 5.36 12.37 -1.09
N ASP A 244 5.85 13.42 -0.41
CA ASP A 244 7.27 13.64 -0.21
C ASP A 244 7.93 12.46 0.49
N SER A 245 8.76 11.81 -0.26
CA SER A 245 9.82 10.93 0.23
C SER A 245 10.74 11.63 1.25
N ALA A 246 10.70 12.96 1.29
CA ALA A 246 11.51 13.79 2.21
C ALA A 246 11.06 13.70 3.69
N GLN A 247 9.89 13.17 4.01
CA GLN A 247 9.39 13.09 5.39
C GLN A 247 9.75 11.82 6.15
N GLY A 248 10.45 10.89 5.54
CA GLY A 248 10.94 9.69 6.21
C GLY A 248 10.05 8.45 6.09
N CYS A 249 10.48 7.38 6.69
CA CYS A 249 9.84 6.06 6.65
C CYS A 249 9.17 5.75 7.98
N TYR A 250 7.95 5.23 7.98
CA TYR A 250 7.35 4.70 9.19
C TYR A 250 8.00 3.35 9.54
N SER A 251 8.49 3.24 10.76
CA SER A 251 9.11 2.02 11.29
C SER A 251 8.23 1.40 12.37
N GLY A 252 7.74 0.19 12.13
CA GLY A 252 7.03 -0.58 13.16
C GLY A 252 7.93 -1.01 14.33
N THR A 253 9.25 -1.00 14.16
CA THR A 253 10.20 -1.26 15.25
C THR A 253 10.34 -0.06 16.18
N VAL A 254 10.37 1.15 15.61
CA VAL A 254 10.48 2.41 16.37
C VAL A 254 9.10 2.92 16.78
N ASP A 255 8.05 2.45 16.12
CA ASP A 255 6.66 2.93 16.21
C ASP A 255 6.56 4.43 15.92
N ALA A 256 7.34 4.90 14.96
CA ALA A 256 7.38 6.29 14.53
C ALA A 256 7.91 6.43 13.10
N THR A 257 7.64 7.58 12.48
CA THR A 257 8.30 7.96 11.23
C THR A 257 9.73 8.42 11.53
N VAL A 258 10.70 7.76 10.92
CA VAL A 258 12.12 8.14 11.01
C VAL A 258 12.52 8.94 9.78
N PRO A 259 13.41 9.95 9.92
CA PRO A 259 13.83 10.80 8.80
C PRO A 259 14.45 10.02 7.63
N GLU A 260 14.42 10.60 6.45
CA GLU A 260 15.14 10.12 5.26
C GLU A 260 16.63 9.89 5.58
N GLY A 261 17.21 8.81 5.08
CA GLY A 261 18.58 8.42 5.36
C GLY A 261 18.80 7.77 6.73
N SER A 262 17.75 7.65 7.57
CA SER A 262 17.83 6.92 8.84
C SER A 262 17.94 5.42 8.59
N CYS A 263 18.68 4.72 9.43
CA CYS A 263 18.73 3.28 9.43
C CYS A 263 18.03 2.70 10.65
N VAL A 264 17.18 1.72 10.42
CA VAL A 264 16.48 0.98 11.48
C VAL A 264 16.87 -0.48 11.42
N GLN A 265 17.24 -1.05 12.57
CA GLN A 265 17.36 -2.49 12.69
C GLN A 265 15.98 -3.06 13.00
N SER A 266 15.45 -3.87 12.08
CA SER A 266 14.11 -4.44 12.22
C SER A 266 14.03 -5.44 13.37
N SER A 267 13.01 -5.33 14.21
CA SER A 267 12.76 -6.26 15.31
C SER A 267 12.26 -7.63 14.84
N SER A 268 11.85 -7.77 13.58
CA SER A 268 11.34 -9.03 13.03
C SER A 268 12.42 -9.98 12.54
N ASP A 269 13.54 -9.44 12.02
CA ASP A 269 14.58 -10.24 11.38
C ASP A 269 16.03 -9.80 11.71
N ALA A 270 16.17 -8.80 12.58
CA ALA A 270 17.46 -8.22 12.97
C ALA A 270 18.27 -7.59 11.83
N LEU A 271 17.68 -7.36 10.66
CA LEU A 271 18.36 -6.75 9.53
C LEU A 271 18.26 -5.22 9.58
N TRP A 272 19.36 -4.57 9.19
CA TRP A 272 19.39 -3.12 9.02
C TRP A 272 18.80 -2.71 7.69
N ARG A 273 17.91 -1.74 7.71
CA ARG A 273 17.31 -1.12 6.53
C ARG A 273 17.47 0.39 6.60
N GLN A 274 17.72 1.01 5.46
CA GLN A 274 17.80 2.47 5.37
C GLN A 274 16.50 3.03 4.82
N CYS A 275 16.02 4.10 5.44
CA CYS A 275 14.92 4.89 4.91
C CYS A 275 15.38 5.64 3.66
N SER A 276 14.77 5.36 2.53
CA SER A 276 15.01 6.03 1.26
C SER A 276 13.73 6.20 0.49
N GLN A 277 13.43 7.44 0.12
CA GLN A 277 12.22 7.80 -0.62
C GLN A 277 10.92 7.28 0.03
N GLY A 278 10.84 7.39 1.36
CA GLY A 278 9.67 7.00 2.14
C GLY A 278 9.52 5.49 2.37
N VAL A 279 10.45 4.65 1.90
CA VAL A 279 10.46 3.20 2.11
C VAL A 279 11.77 2.73 2.70
N PHE A 280 11.72 1.61 3.43
CA PHE A 280 12.94 0.97 3.91
C PHE A 280 13.54 0.08 2.82
N ILE A 281 14.77 0.38 2.42
CA ILE A 281 15.54 -0.38 1.44
C ILE A 281 16.67 -1.16 2.11
N GLY A 282 17.18 -2.16 1.42
CA GLY A 282 18.26 -3.03 1.90
C GLY A 282 17.72 -4.13 2.80
N GLY A 283 18.58 -4.66 3.63
CA GLY A 283 18.38 -5.80 4.53
C GLY A 283 19.73 -6.44 4.78
N THR A 284 20.59 -5.77 5.57
CA THR A 284 21.97 -6.20 5.84
C THR A 284 22.16 -6.52 7.31
N THR A 285 23.01 -7.50 7.63
CA THR A 285 23.36 -7.84 9.02
C THR A 285 24.23 -6.77 9.67
N ALA A 286 25.05 -6.08 8.88
CA ALA A 286 25.85 -4.96 9.34
C ALA A 286 25.09 -3.64 9.12
N LYS A 287 25.24 -2.70 10.08
CA LYS A 287 24.70 -1.35 9.93
C LYS A 287 25.33 -0.64 8.71
N PRO A 288 24.54 -0.08 7.78
CA PRO A 288 25.09 0.75 6.70
C PRO A 288 25.90 1.93 7.24
N SER A 289 27.00 2.27 6.57
CA SER A 289 27.89 3.37 7.00
C SER A 289 27.32 4.75 6.71
N ASN A 290 26.37 4.85 5.81
CA ASN A 290 25.74 6.11 5.33
C ASN A 290 24.46 6.49 6.07
N CYS A 291 24.22 5.94 7.26
CA CYS A 291 23.03 6.28 8.04
C CYS A 291 23.16 7.68 8.68
N ASN A 292 22.19 8.55 8.43
CA ASN A 292 22.10 9.86 9.10
C ASN A 292 21.80 9.70 10.60
N VAL A 293 20.86 8.80 10.94
CA VAL A 293 20.50 8.40 12.29
C VAL A 293 20.32 6.89 12.31
N SER A 294 20.61 6.24 13.43
CA SER A 294 20.49 4.79 13.59
C SER A 294 19.56 4.43 14.73
N PHE A 295 18.65 3.50 14.48
CA PHE A 295 17.67 3.00 15.45
C PHE A 295 17.85 1.47 15.61
N PRO A 296 18.74 1.01 16.49
CA PRO A 296 18.81 -0.38 16.86
C PRO A 296 17.60 -0.80 17.72
N TYR A 297 17.44 -2.07 17.98
CA TYR A 297 16.45 -2.57 18.94
C TYR A 297 17.10 -3.50 19.97
N CYS A 298 16.41 -3.69 21.09
CA CYS A 298 16.77 -4.70 22.08
C CYS A 298 15.79 -5.86 22.03
N VAL A 299 16.28 -7.08 22.14
CA VAL A 299 15.40 -8.25 22.31
C VAL A 299 15.04 -8.37 23.79
N SER A 300 13.74 -8.30 24.09
CA SER A 300 13.22 -8.56 25.43
C SER A 300 12.76 -10.00 25.52
N THR A 301 13.48 -10.83 26.26
CA THR A 301 13.06 -12.22 26.55
C THR A 301 11.73 -12.26 27.28
N ARG A 302 11.48 -11.28 28.13
CA ARG A 302 10.23 -11.17 28.88
C ARG A 302 9.02 -10.88 27.98
N LEU A 303 9.15 -9.98 27.00
CA LEU A 303 8.08 -9.64 26.07
C LEU A 303 8.05 -10.55 24.84
N GLY A 304 9.04 -11.43 24.69
CA GLY A 304 9.17 -12.35 23.56
C GLY A 304 9.34 -11.64 22.20
N ARG A 305 9.82 -10.38 22.22
CA ARG A 305 9.93 -9.56 21.00
C ARG A 305 11.03 -8.52 21.08
N GLY A 306 11.39 -7.97 19.92
CA GLY A 306 12.20 -6.76 19.82
C GLY A 306 11.42 -5.52 20.29
N VAL A 307 12.11 -4.60 20.95
CA VAL A 307 11.55 -3.31 21.39
C VAL A 307 12.47 -2.17 20.98
N PRO A 308 11.91 -1.00 20.64
CA PRO A 308 12.68 0.18 20.23
C PRO A 308 13.62 0.67 21.32
N VAL A 309 14.63 1.43 20.91
CA VAL A 309 15.46 2.24 21.81
C VAL A 309 14.60 3.10 22.72
N ARG A 310 15.02 3.29 23.97
CA ARG A 310 14.30 3.98 25.05
C ARG A 310 13.06 3.26 25.56
N THR A 311 12.78 2.04 25.12
CA THR A 311 11.77 1.19 25.76
C THR A 311 12.32 0.69 27.10
N CYS A 312 11.54 0.81 28.15
CA CYS A 312 11.86 0.29 29.48
C CYS A 312 11.03 -0.95 29.80
N VAL A 313 11.67 -1.97 30.33
CA VAL A 313 11.03 -3.22 30.74
C VAL A 313 11.41 -3.52 32.19
N GLN A 314 10.43 -3.77 33.02
CA GLN A 314 10.68 -4.22 34.39
C GLN A 314 11.07 -5.70 34.35
N VAL A 315 12.27 -6.02 34.82
CA VAL A 315 12.82 -7.39 34.80
C VAL A 315 12.72 -8.09 36.16
N SER A 316 12.55 -7.29 37.24
CA SER A 316 12.23 -7.80 38.59
C SER A 316 11.42 -6.73 39.35
N SER A 317 10.94 -7.05 40.54
CA SER A 317 10.17 -6.10 41.37
C SER A 317 10.88 -4.77 41.63
N THR A 318 12.22 -4.74 41.51
CA THR A 318 13.03 -3.55 41.81
C THR A 318 13.90 -3.10 40.62
N LEU A 319 13.99 -3.89 39.55
CA LEU A 319 14.89 -3.61 38.44
C LEU A 319 14.15 -3.29 37.16
N TRP A 320 14.43 -2.14 36.62
CA TRP A 320 14.02 -1.72 35.29
C TRP A 320 15.23 -1.62 34.37
N GLN A 321 15.08 -2.13 33.15
CA GLN A 321 16.09 -1.96 32.10
C GLN A 321 15.54 -1.14 30.94
N GLN A 322 16.38 -0.29 30.37
CA GLN A 322 16.09 0.53 29.20
C GLN A 322 16.90 0.04 28.00
N CYS A 323 16.27 -0.08 26.86
CA CYS A 323 16.98 -0.30 25.60
C CYS A 323 17.78 0.95 25.24
N GLY A 324 19.10 0.84 25.29
CA GLY A 324 20.03 1.93 24.97
C GLY A 324 20.17 2.18 23.47
N ALA A 325 20.81 3.31 23.13
CA ALA A 325 20.97 3.76 21.74
C ALA A 325 21.74 2.79 20.83
N GLU A 326 22.43 1.81 21.42
CA GLU A 326 23.20 0.79 20.69
C GLU A 326 22.47 -0.56 20.59
N GLY A 327 21.21 -0.63 21.02
CA GLY A 327 20.46 -1.89 21.06
C GLY A 327 20.84 -2.81 22.20
N VAL A 328 21.47 -2.27 23.24
CA VAL A 328 21.91 -3.01 24.44
C VAL A 328 21.10 -2.57 25.65
N TRP A 329 20.68 -3.53 26.47
CA TRP A 329 19.98 -3.27 27.70
C TRP A 329 20.90 -2.58 28.72
N ARG A 330 20.42 -1.52 29.34
CA ARG A 330 21.09 -0.80 30.44
C ARG A 330 20.11 -0.61 31.57
N ASP A 331 20.58 -0.46 32.79
CA ASP A 331 19.70 -0.10 33.91
C ASP A 331 19.02 1.24 33.63
N ALA A 332 17.73 1.28 33.83
CA ALA A 332 16.94 2.46 33.52
C ALA A 332 17.22 3.57 34.52
N PRO A 333 17.61 4.77 34.07
CA PRO A 333 17.90 5.89 34.96
C PRO A 333 16.67 6.28 35.79
N GLY A 334 16.83 6.42 37.11
CA GLY A 334 15.76 6.90 38.00
C GLY A 334 14.69 5.84 38.37
N ALA A 335 14.93 4.56 38.11
CA ALA A 335 14.13 3.48 38.65
C ALA A 335 14.37 3.43 40.18
N GLY A 336 13.40 3.94 40.93
CA GLY A 336 13.48 3.91 42.40
C GLY A 336 13.24 2.51 42.94
N SER A 337 13.72 2.22 44.15
CA SER A 337 13.49 1.00 44.91
C SER A 337 12.01 0.70 45.24
N THR A 338 11.08 1.53 44.82
CA THR A 338 9.64 1.44 45.09
C THR A 338 8.81 0.81 43.97
N GLY A 339 9.45 0.22 42.94
CA GLY A 339 8.72 -0.41 41.84
C GLY A 339 7.98 0.54 40.88
N VAL A 340 8.09 1.86 41.10
CA VAL A 340 7.56 2.87 40.19
C VAL A 340 8.54 2.98 39.00
N GLY A 341 8.03 2.76 37.78
CA GLY A 341 8.83 2.83 36.58
C GLY A 341 9.49 4.20 36.37
N PRO A 342 10.60 4.25 35.62
CA PRO A 342 11.34 5.50 35.37
C PRO A 342 10.49 6.46 34.58
N MET A 343 9.92 7.46 35.27
CA MET A 343 9.09 8.49 34.66
C MET A 343 9.97 9.46 33.86
N GLY A 344 9.64 9.66 32.59
CA GLY A 344 10.21 10.70 31.73
C GLY A 344 11.40 10.33 30.85
N THR A 345 12.03 9.17 31.04
CA THR A 345 13.16 8.73 30.20
C THR A 345 12.79 7.62 29.22
N CYS A 346 11.68 6.93 29.45
CA CYS A 346 11.20 5.82 28.64
C CYS A 346 10.20 6.30 27.57
N TYR A 347 10.39 5.88 26.33
CA TYR A 347 9.40 6.06 25.28
C TYR A 347 8.16 5.17 25.51
N ALA A 348 8.38 3.97 25.98
CA ALA A 348 7.36 3.04 26.44
C ALA A 348 7.88 2.29 27.67
N ALA A 349 6.99 1.95 28.60
CA ALA A 349 7.34 1.21 29.82
C ALA A 349 6.40 0.01 30.00
N TYR A 350 6.99 -1.16 30.23
CA TYR A 350 6.28 -2.41 30.46
C TYR A 350 6.60 -2.93 31.87
N ALA A 351 5.66 -2.75 32.79
CA ALA A 351 5.74 -3.26 34.15
C ALA A 351 5.55 -4.79 34.23
N LEU A 352 5.96 -5.42 35.35
CA LEU A 352 5.74 -6.86 35.63
C LEU A 352 4.26 -7.23 35.68
#